data_ba8eba8318c9310b3f002c2b421e9ed4
#
_entry.id   ba8eba8318c9310b3f002c2b421e9ed4
#
_cell.length_a   1.000
_cell.length_b   1.000
_cell.length_c   1.000
_cell.angle_alpha   90.00
_cell.angle_beta   90.00
_cell.angle_gamma   90.00
#
_symmetry.space_group_name_H-M   'P 1'
#
loop_
_entity.id
_entity.type
_entity.pdbx_description
1 polymer ?
#
loop_
_entity_poly.entity_id
_entity_poly.type
_entity_poly.pdbx_seq_one_letter_code
_entity_poly.pdbx_strand_id
1 'polypeptide(L)'
;MNYKGIIFDFNGTLFWDTAFHDLAFDIFLEKHGVQLSDDEKRVKIHGQTNPDIMRGIFGDQITEKEILDFSQDKEAIYRQLCINDLKFASGAEDLFDFLHDKGIPFTIATSAGIENVSFYFENMNLNRWFRLDKIVYNNGTFDGKPNPDVFLAAALKLNLPPQETVIFEDSIPGIEAAESAGAGKIYIVNSYGENYSRFPYQIITNFNEVDRKLFA
;
A
#
# COMPACT_ATOMS: atom_id res chain seq x y z
N MET A 1 -1.17 -17.23 -20.03
CA MET A 1 -2.44 -16.52 -19.74
C MET A 1 -2.15 -15.04 -19.88
N ASN A 2 -3.03 -14.28 -20.56
CA ASN A 2 -2.88 -12.85 -20.63
C ASN A 2 -3.76 -12.22 -19.57
N TYR A 3 -3.17 -11.44 -18.69
CA TYR A 3 -3.91 -10.67 -17.68
C TYR A 3 -4.47 -9.41 -18.31
N LYS A 4 -5.62 -8.96 -17.81
CA LYS A 4 -6.38 -7.87 -18.42
C LYS A 4 -6.32 -6.56 -17.63
N GLY A 5 -5.77 -6.59 -16.42
CA GLY A 5 -5.63 -5.40 -15.59
C GLY A 5 -4.62 -5.55 -14.47
N ILE A 6 -4.25 -4.42 -13.88
CA ILE A 6 -3.26 -4.38 -12.81
C ILE A 6 -3.80 -3.58 -11.62
N ILE A 7 -3.51 -4.08 -10.44
CA ILE A 7 -3.78 -3.40 -9.17
C ILE A 7 -2.45 -3.24 -8.45
N PHE A 8 -2.10 -2.01 -8.10
CA PHE A 8 -0.92 -1.71 -7.33
C PHE A 8 -1.32 -1.38 -5.89
N ASP A 9 -0.66 -1.99 -4.91
CA ASP A 9 -0.54 -1.32 -3.63
C ASP A 9 0.33 -0.07 -3.79
N PHE A 10 0.33 0.84 -2.79
CA PHE A 10 1.03 2.12 -2.92
C PHE A 10 2.25 2.21 -2.02
N ASN A 11 2.05 2.22 -0.69
CA ASN A 11 3.12 2.40 0.28
C ASN A 11 3.98 1.14 0.39
N GLY A 12 5.31 1.28 0.27
CA GLY A 12 6.21 0.14 0.18
C GLY A 12 6.28 -0.51 -1.21
N THR A 13 5.26 -0.33 -2.04
CA THR A 13 5.16 -0.89 -3.39
C THR A 13 5.54 0.13 -4.47
N LEU A 14 4.69 1.14 -4.71
CA LEU A 14 4.95 2.19 -5.71
C LEU A 14 5.81 3.33 -5.16
N PHE A 15 5.72 3.62 -3.89
CA PHE A 15 6.57 4.53 -3.15
C PHE A 15 7.22 3.79 -1.98
N TRP A 16 8.54 3.74 -1.97
CA TRP A 16 9.32 3.02 -0.97
C TRP A 16 9.53 3.88 0.27
N ASP A 17 8.56 3.90 1.13
CA ASP A 17 8.42 4.86 2.22
C ASP A 17 8.41 4.26 3.63
N THR A 18 8.67 2.96 3.76
CA THR A 18 8.68 2.27 5.06
C THR A 18 9.55 2.98 6.10
N ALA A 19 10.74 3.46 5.69
CA ALA A 19 11.63 4.19 6.59
C ALA A 19 11.03 5.52 7.10
N PHE A 20 10.21 6.21 6.28
CA PHE A 20 9.52 7.42 6.73
C PHE A 20 8.38 7.10 7.69
N HIS A 21 7.68 5.98 7.48
CA HIS A 21 6.67 5.50 8.43
C HIS A 21 7.29 5.11 9.77
N ASP A 22 8.42 4.39 9.76
CA ASP A 22 9.14 4.02 10.99
C ASP A 22 9.57 5.27 11.77
N LEU A 23 10.19 6.24 11.09
CA LEU A 23 10.60 7.50 11.70
C LEU A 23 9.41 8.33 12.21
N ALA A 24 8.30 8.35 11.47
CA ALA A 24 7.08 9.04 11.89
C ALA A 24 6.50 8.41 13.17
N PHE A 25 6.53 7.08 13.29
CA PHE A 25 6.14 6.40 14.52
C PHE A 25 7.09 6.70 15.66
N ASP A 26 8.41 6.75 15.43
CA ASP A 26 9.38 7.09 16.48
C ASP A 26 9.12 8.48 17.06
N ILE A 27 8.93 9.47 16.19
CA ILE A 27 8.61 10.85 16.62
C ILE A 27 7.25 10.91 17.33
N PHE A 28 6.25 10.21 16.81
CA PHE A 28 4.92 10.16 17.40
C PHE A 28 4.96 9.51 18.79
N LEU A 29 5.62 8.38 18.94
CA LEU A 29 5.75 7.65 20.20
C LEU A 29 6.53 8.47 21.25
N GLU A 30 7.63 9.11 20.85
CA GLU A 30 8.39 10.01 21.73
C GLU A 30 7.52 11.15 22.26
N LYS A 31 6.74 11.80 21.38
CA LYS A 31 5.79 12.86 21.74
C LYS A 31 4.76 12.42 22.79
N HIS A 32 4.37 11.16 22.76
CA HIS A 32 3.40 10.58 23.70
C HIS A 32 4.05 9.86 24.89
N GLY A 33 5.39 9.93 25.05
CA GLY A 33 6.12 9.29 26.14
C GLY A 33 6.12 7.78 26.11
N VAL A 34 5.90 7.18 24.94
CA VAL A 34 5.90 5.74 24.71
C VAL A 34 7.24 5.30 24.12
N GLN A 35 7.80 4.21 24.63
CA GLN A 35 9.00 3.60 24.07
C GLN A 35 8.67 2.16 23.70
N LEU A 36 8.98 1.77 22.47
CA LEU A 36 8.87 0.41 21.95
C LEU A 36 10.24 -0.05 21.47
N SER A 37 10.58 -1.30 21.77
CA SER A 37 11.72 -1.96 21.15
C SER A 37 11.44 -2.27 19.67
N ASP A 38 12.47 -2.55 18.87
CA ASP A 38 12.30 -2.92 17.46
C ASP A 38 11.43 -4.16 17.28
N ASP A 39 11.51 -5.14 18.18
CA ASP A 39 10.65 -6.32 18.16
C ASP A 39 9.18 -5.97 18.44
N GLU A 40 8.92 -5.05 19.38
CA GLU A 40 7.56 -4.57 19.66
C GLU A 40 6.99 -3.77 18.50
N LYS A 41 7.80 -2.90 17.85
CA LYS A 41 7.38 -2.18 16.65
C LYS A 41 7.00 -3.14 15.53
N ARG A 42 7.81 -4.18 15.30
CA ARG A 42 7.53 -5.19 14.29
C ARG A 42 6.20 -5.89 14.52
N VAL A 43 5.84 -6.17 15.76
CA VAL A 43 4.59 -6.87 16.10
C VAL A 43 3.40 -5.94 16.13
N LYS A 44 3.56 -4.71 16.66
CA LYS A 44 2.44 -3.79 16.93
C LYS A 44 2.15 -2.80 15.81
N ILE A 45 3.13 -2.55 14.92
CA ILE A 45 3.04 -1.49 13.91
C ILE A 45 3.04 -2.05 12.49
N HIS A 46 4.00 -2.92 12.17
CA HIS A 46 4.18 -3.33 10.78
C HIS A 46 3.00 -4.17 10.28
N GLY A 47 2.43 -3.74 9.15
CA GLY A 47 1.30 -4.43 8.52
C GLY A 47 -0.05 -4.26 9.21
N GLN A 48 -0.13 -3.45 10.27
CA GLN A 48 -1.37 -3.16 10.99
C GLN A 48 -2.04 -1.89 10.45
N THR A 49 -3.34 -1.75 10.72
CA THR A 49 -4.05 -0.49 10.45
C THR A 49 -3.78 0.52 11.57
N ASN A 50 -3.86 1.82 11.27
CA ASN A 50 -3.68 2.84 12.31
C ASN A 50 -4.59 2.63 13.54
N PRO A 51 -5.88 2.30 13.41
CA PRO A 51 -6.71 1.98 14.57
C PRO A 51 -6.18 0.82 15.42
N ASP A 52 -5.72 -0.25 14.77
CA ASP A 52 -5.19 -1.42 15.49
C ASP A 52 -3.87 -1.08 16.19
N ILE A 53 -3.01 -0.30 15.53
CA ILE A 53 -1.76 0.20 16.10
C ILE A 53 -2.06 1.05 17.34
N MET A 54 -2.98 2.00 17.24
CA MET A 54 -3.30 2.89 18.37
C MET A 54 -3.89 2.11 19.55
N ARG A 55 -4.78 1.13 19.31
CA ARG A 55 -5.27 0.24 20.37
C ARG A 55 -4.15 -0.63 20.96
N GLY A 56 -3.27 -1.17 20.11
CA GLY A 56 -2.14 -1.99 20.54
C GLY A 56 -1.11 -1.24 21.39
N ILE A 57 -0.99 0.08 21.22
CA ILE A 57 -0.05 0.93 21.94
C ILE A 57 -0.69 1.51 23.22
N PHE A 58 -1.89 2.08 23.09
CA PHE A 58 -2.53 2.84 24.18
C PHE A 58 -3.56 2.02 24.97
N GLY A 59 -3.86 0.80 24.52
CA GLY A 59 -4.80 -0.13 25.16
C GLY A 59 -6.26 0.13 24.78
N ASP A 60 -7.15 -0.78 25.22
CA ASP A 60 -8.58 -0.77 24.85
C ASP A 60 -9.38 0.40 25.42
N GLN A 61 -8.79 1.19 26.32
CA GLN A 61 -9.44 2.36 26.90
C GLN A 61 -9.42 3.58 25.99
N ILE A 62 -8.61 3.55 24.91
CA ILE A 62 -8.54 4.64 23.95
C ILE A 62 -9.88 4.81 23.23
N THR A 63 -10.37 6.04 23.16
CA THR A 63 -11.63 6.36 22.47
C THR A 63 -11.44 6.40 20.95
N GLU A 64 -12.51 6.19 20.18
CA GLU A 64 -12.48 6.31 18.71
C GLU A 64 -12.01 7.70 18.26
N LYS A 65 -12.33 8.74 19.02
CA LYS A 65 -11.85 10.10 18.73
C LYS A 65 -10.34 10.21 18.90
N GLU A 66 -9.78 9.68 19.97
CA GLU A 66 -8.32 9.67 20.20
C GLU A 66 -7.60 8.82 19.16
N ILE A 67 -8.16 7.69 18.75
CA ILE A 67 -7.62 6.86 17.65
C ILE A 67 -7.51 7.69 16.38
N LEU A 68 -8.57 8.42 16.03
CA LEU A 68 -8.58 9.28 14.84
C LEU A 68 -7.55 10.41 14.97
N ASP A 69 -7.56 11.14 16.09
CA ASP A 69 -6.66 12.28 16.32
C ASP A 69 -5.18 11.83 16.30
N PHE A 70 -4.85 10.70 16.93
CA PHE A 70 -3.49 10.15 16.96
C PHE A 70 -3.05 9.63 15.59
N SER A 71 -3.95 8.95 14.88
CA SER A 71 -3.68 8.50 13.51
C SER A 71 -3.38 9.70 12.59
N GLN A 72 -4.18 10.75 12.67
CA GLN A 72 -3.98 11.97 11.86
C GLN A 72 -2.68 12.70 12.22
N ASP A 73 -2.33 12.78 13.52
CA ASP A 73 -1.07 13.39 13.98
C ASP A 73 0.14 12.62 13.43
N LYS A 74 0.15 11.29 13.56
CA LYS A 74 1.21 10.45 13.00
C LYS A 74 1.32 10.59 11.48
N GLU A 75 0.19 10.58 10.76
CA GLU A 75 0.21 10.72 9.30
C GLU A 75 0.64 12.13 8.86
N ALA A 76 0.36 13.17 9.66
CA ALA A 76 0.88 14.51 9.40
C ALA A 76 2.41 14.57 9.54
N ILE A 77 2.97 13.92 10.56
CA ILE A 77 4.43 13.78 10.73
C ILE A 77 5.02 13.05 9.51
N TYR A 78 4.44 11.93 9.12
CA TYR A 78 4.88 11.16 7.95
C TYR A 78 4.93 12.02 6.68
N ARG A 79 3.85 12.76 6.36
CA ARG A 79 3.82 13.61 5.16
C ARG A 79 4.89 14.71 5.20
N GLN A 80 5.17 15.28 6.37
CA GLN A 80 6.26 16.27 6.53
C GLN A 80 7.64 15.67 6.29
N LEU A 81 7.85 14.42 6.70
CA LEU A 81 9.13 13.74 6.52
C LEU A 81 9.39 13.38 5.06
N CYS A 82 8.38 12.92 4.32
CA CYS A 82 8.58 12.38 2.98
C CYS A 82 8.37 13.39 1.83
N ILE A 83 7.84 14.60 2.09
CA ILE A 83 7.45 15.56 1.04
C ILE A 83 8.57 15.88 0.03
N ASN A 84 9.83 15.94 0.48
CA ASN A 84 10.96 16.27 -0.39
C ASN A 84 11.59 15.04 -1.07
N ASP A 85 11.14 13.82 -0.75
CA ASP A 85 11.69 12.57 -1.23
C ASP A 85 10.67 11.74 -2.03
N LEU A 86 9.54 12.35 -2.38
CA LEU A 86 8.48 11.69 -3.14
C LEU A 86 8.98 11.30 -4.53
N LYS A 87 9.02 10.01 -4.80
CA LYS A 87 9.38 9.43 -6.10
C LYS A 87 8.81 8.04 -6.24
N PHE A 88 8.48 7.66 -7.46
CA PHE A 88 8.09 6.29 -7.74
C PHE A 88 9.26 5.31 -7.63
N ALA A 89 8.94 4.07 -7.29
CA ALA A 89 9.85 2.94 -7.41
C ALA A 89 10.39 2.83 -8.83
N SER A 90 11.64 2.40 -8.96
CA SER A 90 12.33 2.33 -10.25
C SER A 90 11.54 1.52 -11.29
N GLY A 91 11.32 2.10 -12.47
CA GLY A 91 10.59 1.49 -13.59
C GLY A 91 9.07 1.52 -13.48
N ALA A 92 8.49 2.08 -12.41
CA ALA A 92 7.04 2.14 -12.25
C ALA A 92 6.39 3.07 -13.29
N GLU A 93 6.96 4.25 -13.52
CA GLU A 93 6.44 5.20 -14.52
C GLU A 93 6.50 4.61 -15.94
N ASP A 94 7.60 3.92 -16.30
CA ASP A 94 7.72 3.24 -17.59
C ASP A 94 6.67 2.11 -17.76
N LEU A 95 6.30 1.45 -16.66
CA LEU A 95 5.24 0.46 -16.67
C LEU A 95 3.87 1.15 -16.84
N PHE A 96 3.61 2.26 -16.15
CA PHE A 96 2.36 3.01 -16.30
C PHE A 96 2.18 3.53 -17.72
N ASP A 97 3.21 4.12 -18.33
CA ASP A 97 3.18 4.59 -19.71
C ASP A 97 2.89 3.42 -20.67
N PHE A 98 3.55 2.28 -20.50
CA PHE A 98 3.28 1.08 -21.29
C PHE A 98 1.81 0.62 -21.17
N LEU A 99 1.27 0.55 -19.96
CA LEU A 99 -0.11 0.11 -19.72
C LEU A 99 -1.12 1.07 -20.33
N HIS A 100 -0.88 2.36 -20.18
CA HIS A 100 -1.68 3.41 -20.75
C HIS A 100 -1.72 3.32 -22.29
N ASP A 101 -0.55 3.19 -22.92
CA ASP A 101 -0.41 3.08 -24.38
C ASP A 101 -1.07 1.83 -24.96
N LYS A 102 -1.12 0.76 -24.18
CA LYS A 102 -1.80 -0.50 -24.53
C LYS A 102 -3.29 -0.51 -24.20
N GLY A 103 -3.80 0.49 -23.51
CA GLY A 103 -5.19 0.53 -23.05
C GLY A 103 -5.51 -0.52 -21.99
N ILE A 104 -4.50 -0.99 -21.24
CA ILE A 104 -4.68 -1.96 -20.16
C ILE A 104 -5.11 -1.20 -18.90
N PRO A 105 -6.28 -1.51 -18.32
CA PRO A 105 -6.75 -0.82 -17.15
C PRO A 105 -5.90 -1.15 -15.91
N PHE A 106 -5.62 -0.13 -15.11
CA PHE A 106 -4.91 -0.30 -13.84
C PHE A 106 -5.37 0.73 -12.81
N THR A 107 -5.18 0.40 -11.54
CA THR A 107 -5.55 1.25 -10.42
C THR A 107 -4.67 1.00 -9.20
N ILE A 108 -4.86 1.82 -8.18
CA ILE A 108 -4.23 1.69 -6.86
C ILE A 108 -5.26 1.14 -5.87
N ALA A 109 -4.80 0.26 -4.98
CA ALA A 109 -5.54 -0.28 -3.84
C ALA A 109 -4.66 -0.21 -2.59
N THR A 110 -4.93 0.74 -1.71
CA THR A 110 -4.08 1.06 -0.57
C THR A 110 -4.83 1.03 0.76
N SER A 111 -4.13 0.69 1.84
CA SER A 111 -4.63 0.83 3.22
C SER A 111 -4.55 2.28 3.75
N ALA A 112 -3.92 3.19 3.00
CA ALA A 112 -3.85 4.59 3.36
C ALA A 112 -5.24 5.27 3.33
N GLY A 113 -5.43 6.27 4.17
CA GLY A 113 -6.64 7.13 4.15
C GLY A 113 -6.61 8.16 3.04
N ILE A 114 -7.75 8.84 2.84
CA ILE A 114 -7.91 9.84 1.77
C ILE A 114 -6.92 10.99 1.87
N GLU A 115 -6.51 11.39 3.06
CA GLU A 115 -5.56 12.49 3.28
C GLU A 115 -4.19 12.16 2.64
N ASN A 116 -3.70 10.94 2.82
CA ASN A 116 -2.45 10.50 2.20
C ASN A 116 -2.61 10.31 0.69
N VAL A 117 -3.72 9.72 0.24
CA VAL A 117 -4.00 9.56 -1.20
C VAL A 117 -4.05 10.93 -1.89
N SER A 118 -4.72 11.92 -1.30
CA SER A 118 -4.76 13.29 -1.82
C SER A 118 -3.36 13.94 -1.85
N PHE A 119 -2.59 13.75 -0.78
CA PHE A 119 -1.21 14.22 -0.69
C PHE A 119 -0.34 13.65 -1.82
N TYR A 120 -0.41 12.35 -2.10
CA TYR A 120 0.33 11.74 -3.21
C TYR A 120 -0.18 12.26 -4.57
N PHE A 121 -1.49 12.42 -4.70
CA PHE A 121 -2.11 12.91 -5.94
C PHE A 121 -1.62 14.32 -6.30
N GLU A 122 -1.50 15.18 -5.31
CA GLU A 122 -1.05 16.56 -5.45
C GLU A 122 0.46 16.69 -5.72
N ASN A 123 1.27 15.80 -5.11
CA ASN A 123 2.73 15.98 -5.08
C ASN A 123 3.51 15.01 -5.98
N MET A 124 2.89 13.90 -6.46
CA MET A 124 3.55 12.91 -7.33
C MET A 124 2.99 12.90 -8.76
N ASN A 125 2.18 13.88 -9.13
CA ASN A 125 1.58 13.97 -10.47
C ASN A 125 0.81 12.69 -10.89
N LEU A 126 0.13 12.05 -9.92
CA LEU A 126 -0.61 10.79 -10.13
C LEU A 126 -1.71 10.91 -11.19
N ASN A 127 -2.26 12.11 -11.39
CA ASN A 127 -3.29 12.40 -12.40
C ASN A 127 -2.83 12.14 -13.84
N ARG A 128 -1.54 11.97 -14.10
CA ARG A 128 -1.02 11.57 -15.41
C ARG A 128 -1.51 10.18 -15.82
N TRP A 129 -1.66 9.27 -14.86
CA TRP A 129 -1.99 7.86 -15.11
C TRP A 129 -3.23 7.37 -14.38
N PHE A 130 -3.53 7.94 -13.22
CA PHE A 130 -4.60 7.49 -12.34
C PHE A 130 -5.71 8.52 -12.22
N ARG A 131 -6.91 8.01 -11.97
CA ARG A 131 -8.08 8.85 -11.63
C ARG A 131 -8.41 8.64 -10.17
N LEU A 132 -8.53 9.71 -9.40
CA LEU A 132 -8.81 9.66 -7.97
C LEU A 132 -10.08 8.86 -7.64
N ASP A 133 -11.15 8.99 -8.46
CA ASP A 133 -12.41 8.25 -8.29
C ASP A 133 -12.28 6.74 -8.56
N LYS A 134 -11.17 6.29 -9.14
CA LYS A 134 -10.87 4.87 -9.39
C LYS A 134 -9.96 4.26 -8.35
N ILE A 135 -9.21 5.06 -7.60
CA ILE A 135 -8.36 4.55 -6.51
C ILE A 135 -9.24 3.98 -5.39
N VAL A 136 -8.84 2.84 -4.87
CA VAL A 136 -9.43 2.24 -3.67
C VAL A 136 -8.51 2.55 -2.49
N TYR A 137 -9.04 3.17 -1.47
CA TYR A 137 -8.34 3.58 -0.27
C TYR A 137 -9.15 3.23 0.97
N ASN A 138 -8.52 3.23 2.14
CA ASN A 138 -9.21 2.98 3.38
C ASN A 138 -10.13 4.15 3.73
N ASN A 139 -11.43 3.91 3.62
CA ASN A 139 -12.50 4.85 3.99
C ASN A 139 -13.36 4.33 5.16
N GLY A 140 -12.90 3.28 5.84
CA GLY A 140 -13.59 2.66 6.96
C GLY A 140 -14.77 1.76 6.58
N THR A 141 -14.98 1.47 5.29
CA THR A 141 -16.13 0.63 4.85
C THR A 141 -15.79 -0.85 4.69
N PHE A 142 -14.52 -1.23 4.85
CA PHE A 142 -14.03 -2.61 4.76
C PHE A 142 -12.87 -2.84 5.74
N ASP A 143 -12.63 -4.09 6.07
CA ASP A 143 -11.54 -4.48 6.94
C ASP A 143 -10.19 -4.31 6.24
N GLY A 144 -9.16 -4.01 7.02
CA GLY A 144 -7.79 -3.91 6.51
C GLY A 144 -7.20 -5.25 6.06
N LYS A 145 -6.11 -5.21 5.30
CA LYS A 145 -5.31 -6.38 4.96
C LYS A 145 -4.94 -7.16 6.25
N PRO A 146 -5.04 -8.47 6.30
CA PRO A 146 -5.10 -9.43 5.19
C PRO A 146 -6.50 -9.73 4.62
N ASN A 147 -7.54 -8.95 4.98
CA ASN A 147 -8.85 -9.09 4.35
C ASN A 147 -8.75 -8.69 2.86
N PRO A 148 -9.37 -9.45 1.91
CA PRO A 148 -9.24 -9.22 0.48
C PRO A 148 -10.02 -8.00 -0.06
N ASP A 149 -10.84 -7.36 0.74
CA ASP A 149 -11.85 -6.38 0.29
C ASP A 149 -11.28 -5.25 -0.53
N VAL A 150 -10.11 -4.73 -0.17
CA VAL A 150 -9.45 -3.65 -0.90
C VAL A 150 -9.13 -4.06 -2.35
N PHE A 151 -8.67 -5.29 -2.58
CA PHE A 151 -8.35 -5.80 -3.91
C PHE A 151 -9.59 -6.22 -4.68
N LEU A 152 -10.59 -6.79 -4.01
CA LEU A 152 -11.89 -7.08 -4.61
C LEU A 152 -12.57 -5.81 -5.11
N ALA A 153 -12.57 -4.75 -4.29
CA ALA A 153 -13.10 -3.44 -4.67
C ALA A 153 -12.32 -2.83 -5.85
N ALA A 154 -11.00 -2.99 -5.90
CA ALA A 154 -10.17 -2.52 -7.00
C ALA A 154 -10.45 -3.28 -8.30
N ALA A 155 -10.56 -4.61 -8.25
CA ALA A 155 -10.93 -5.43 -9.41
C ALA A 155 -12.32 -5.02 -9.96
N LEU A 156 -13.29 -4.77 -9.06
CA LEU A 156 -14.60 -4.24 -9.44
C LEU A 156 -14.50 -2.86 -10.11
N LYS A 157 -13.66 -1.94 -9.61
CA LYS A 157 -13.40 -0.63 -10.23
C LYS A 157 -12.82 -0.74 -11.65
N LEU A 158 -12.06 -1.80 -11.92
CA LEU A 158 -11.53 -2.12 -13.25
C LEU A 158 -12.54 -2.86 -14.14
N ASN A 159 -13.69 -3.29 -13.60
CA ASN A 159 -14.66 -4.19 -14.23
C ASN A 159 -14.05 -5.54 -14.67
N LEU A 160 -13.17 -6.08 -13.83
CA LEU A 160 -12.47 -7.35 -14.07
C LEU A 160 -12.70 -8.32 -12.91
N PRO A 161 -12.78 -9.64 -13.18
CA PRO A 161 -12.68 -10.63 -12.12
C PRO A 161 -11.23 -10.65 -11.59
N PRO A 162 -11.01 -10.87 -10.28
CA PRO A 162 -9.66 -10.85 -9.69
C PRO A 162 -8.67 -11.79 -10.38
N GLN A 163 -9.13 -12.94 -10.89
CA GLN A 163 -8.31 -13.93 -11.60
C GLN A 163 -7.70 -13.41 -12.90
N GLU A 164 -8.22 -12.33 -13.46
CA GLU A 164 -7.70 -11.67 -14.66
C GLU A 164 -6.78 -10.49 -14.32
N THR A 165 -6.51 -10.24 -13.03
CA THR A 165 -5.65 -9.15 -12.59
C THR A 165 -4.29 -9.64 -12.11
N VAL A 166 -3.30 -8.75 -12.22
CA VAL A 166 -2.01 -8.85 -11.55
C VAL A 166 -2.00 -7.89 -10.39
N ILE A 167 -1.60 -8.34 -9.20
CA ILE A 167 -1.45 -7.50 -8.02
C ILE A 167 0.02 -7.35 -7.68
N PHE A 168 0.45 -6.12 -7.38
CA PHE A 168 1.78 -5.79 -6.87
C PHE A 168 1.64 -5.37 -5.40
N GLU A 169 2.44 -6.00 -4.55
CA GLU A 169 2.39 -5.85 -3.09
C GLU A 169 3.76 -6.09 -2.45
N ASP A 170 4.03 -5.43 -1.32
CA ASP A 170 5.28 -5.59 -0.56
C ASP A 170 5.06 -6.23 0.81
N SER A 171 3.90 -6.04 1.43
CA SER A 171 3.64 -6.48 2.80
C SER A 171 3.10 -7.91 2.87
N ILE A 172 3.45 -8.63 3.93
CA ILE A 172 2.93 -9.98 4.19
C ILE A 172 1.39 -9.99 4.27
N PRO A 173 0.73 -9.10 5.04
CA PRO A 173 -0.73 -9.06 5.05
C PRO A 173 -1.35 -8.72 3.69
N GLY A 174 -0.68 -7.88 2.91
CA GLY A 174 -1.18 -7.54 1.58
C GLY A 174 -1.05 -8.68 0.57
N ILE A 175 0.02 -9.46 0.64
CA ILE A 175 0.17 -10.68 -0.18
C ILE A 175 -0.93 -11.68 0.18
N GLU A 176 -1.22 -11.90 1.47
CA GLU A 176 -2.30 -12.77 1.94
C GLU A 176 -3.69 -12.24 1.49
N ALA A 177 -3.88 -10.94 1.49
CA ALA A 177 -5.10 -10.32 0.95
C ALA A 177 -5.24 -10.54 -0.56
N ALA A 178 -4.15 -10.42 -1.33
CA ALA A 178 -4.15 -10.69 -2.77
C ALA A 178 -4.43 -12.17 -3.10
N GLU A 179 -3.88 -13.10 -2.30
CA GLU A 179 -4.21 -14.54 -2.38
C GLU A 179 -5.69 -14.78 -2.12
N SER A 180 -6.21 -14.22 -1.03
CA SER A 180 -7.60 -14.37 -0.61
C SER A 180 -8.58 -13.73 -1.61
N ALA A 181 -8.18 -12.66 -2.30
CA ALA A 181 -8.94 -12.05 -3.38
C ALA A 181 -8.99 -12.93 -4.64
N GLY A 182 -8.11 -13.93 -4.76
CA GLY A 182 -8.01 -14.80 -5.93
C GLY A 182 -7.34 -14.12 -7.12
N ALA A 183 -6.32 -13.29 -6.88
CA ALA A 183 -5.54 -12.65 -7.93
C ALA A 183 -4.98 -13.65 -8.92
N GLY A 184 -5.02 -13.33 -10.23
CA GLY A 184 -4.49 -14.21 -11.27
C GLY A 184 -2.97 -14.34 -11.21
N LYS A 185 -2.28 -13.29 -10.77
CA LYS A 185 -0.83 -13.27 -10.50
C LYS A 185 -0.52 -12.26 -9.42
N ILE A 186 0.46 -12.60 -8.59
CA ILE A 186 1.00 -11.70 -7.57
C ILE A 186 2.49 -11.48 -7.87
N TYR A 187 2.93 -10.24 -7.82
CA TYR A 187 4.32 -9.84 -7.74
C TYR A 187 4.59 -9.29 -6.34
N ILE A 188 5.66 -9.78 -5.73
CA ILE A 188 6.15 -9.23 -4.46
C ILE A 188 7.19 -8.16 -4.79
N VAL A 189 6.97 -6.95 -4.31
CA VAL A 189 7.93 -5.84 -4.44
C VAL A 189 8.77 -5.80 -3.17
N ASN A 190 10.03 -6.20 -3.27
CA ASN A 190 10.92 -6.19 -2.11
C ASN A 190 11.62 -4.83 -1.96
N SER A 191 10.94 -3.91 -1.31
CA SER A 191 11.42 -2.55 -1.07
C SER A 191 12.24 -2.40 0.22
N TYR A 192 12.04 -3.31 1.18
CA TYR A 192 12.59 -3.17 2.54
C TYR A 192 13.43 -4.36 3.01
N GLY A 193 13.64 -5.38 2.16
CA GLY A 193 14.44 -6.56 2.52
C GLY A 193 13.74 -7.58 3.41
N GLU A 194 12.41 -7.61 3.38
CA GLU A 194 11.59 -8.57 4.13
C GLU A 194 11.81 -10.00 3.61
N ASN A 195 11.56 -10.99 4.46
CA ASN A 195 11.71 -12.40 4.11
C ASN A 195 10.39 -12.98 3.54
N TYR A 196 10.34 -13.13 2.22
CA TYR A 196 9.19 -13.68 1.51
C TYR A 196 9.31 -15.17 1.14
N SER A 197 10.25 -15.92 1.73
CA SER A 197 10.56 -17.31 1.36
C SER A 197 9.38 -18.28 1.46
N ARG A 198 8.34 -17.94 2.21
CA ARG A 198 7.12 -18.74 2.36
C ARG A 198 6.14 -18.61 1.17
N PHE A 199 6.33 -17.60 0.32
CA PHE A 199 5.44 -17.33 -0.80
C PHE A 199 6.03 -17.82 -2.13
N PRO A 200 5.24 -18.48 -3.00
CA PRO A 200 5.73 -19.01 -4.27
C PRO A 200 5.69 -17.96 -5.41
N TYR A 201 5.68 -16.68 -5.09
CA TYR A 201 5.53 -15.59 -6.05
C TYR A 201 6.86 -15.01 -6.50
N GLN A 202 6.84 -14.41 -7.68
CA GLN A 202 8.01 -13.71 -8.20
C GLN A 202 8.27 -12.44 -7.38
N ILE A 203 9.48 -12.32 -6.87
CA ILE A 203 9.97 -11.15 -6.13
C ILE A 203 10.69 -10.25 -7.13
N ILE A 204 10.40 -8.95 -7.09
CA ILE A 204 11.06 -7.93 -7.88
C ILE A 204 11.59 -6.82 -6.96
N THR A 205 12.65 -6.15 -7.40
CA THR A 205 13.18 -4.92 -6.78
C THR A 205 13.11 -3.72 -7.73
N ASN A 206 12.59 -3.96 -8.94
CA ASN A 206 12.48 -2.95 -9.99
C ASN A 206 11.33 -3.33 -10.93
N PHE A 207 10.46 -2.40 -11.28
CA PHE A 207 9.33 -2.65 -12.18
C PHE A 207 9.74 -2.95 -13.63
N ASN A 208 11.00 -2.70 -14.02
CA ASN A 208 11.53 -3.17 -15.30
C ASN A 208 11.70 -4.69 -15.37
N GLU A 209 11.65 -5.41 -14.24
CA GLU A 209 11.68 -6.86 -14.17
C GLU A 209 10.32 -7.50 -14.55
N VAL A 210 9.27 -6.70 -14.69
CA VAL A 210 7.93 -7.18 -15.05
C VAL A 210 7.89 -7.60 -16.51
N ASP A 211 7.53 -8.86 -16.76
CA ASP A 211 7.34 -9.37 -18.12
C ASP A 211 6.09 -8.75 -18.77
N ARG A 212 6.30 -7.76 -19.62
CA ARG A 212 5.23 -7.04 -20.34
C ARG A 212 4.42 -7.93 -21.29
N LYS A 213 4.92 -9.12 -21.66
CA LYS A 213 4.17 -10.10 -22.47
C LYS A 213 2.97 -10.69 -21.73
N LEU A 214 2.93 -10.56 -20.40
CA LEU A 214 1.77 -10.99 -19.61
C LEU A 214 0.50 -10.20 -19.94
N PHE A 215 0.63 -9.05 -20.59
CA PHE A 215 -0.44 -8.11 -20.91
C PHE A 215 -0.67 -7.94 -22.43
N ALA A 216 -0.07 -8.75 -23.25
CA ALA A 216 -0.13 -8.66 -24.71
C ALA A 216 -1.31 -9.48 -25.31
#